data_5c2feaf6eebaef7425d26cab1cec5357
#
_entry.id   5c2feaf6eebaef7425d26cab1cec5357
#
_cell.length_a   1.000
_cell.length_b   1.000
_cell.length_c   1.000
_cell.angle_alpha   90.00
_cell.angle_beta   90.00
_cell.angle_gamma   90.00
#
_symmetry.space_group_name_H-M   'P 1'
#
loop_
_entity.id
_entity.type
_entity.pdbx_description
1 polymer ?
#
loop_
_entity_poly.entity_id
_entity_poly.type
_entity_poly.pdbx_seq_one_letter_code
_entity_poly.pdbx_strand_id
1 'polypeptide(L)'
;MKQLHNFTMMKHLFSLLIFSLVLSCGTSDKESQSLTDLKTKKTALKEQMDRMGTELKEIEIAISELDTLKKLMSVTSIKAEVKDFNHYVEVQGTVKADKTIDLHAEMGGTVMAILVKEGQKVSKGQLLATLDSDVIDNSVLQLDTQLALATTTFERQARLWEQNIGSEIQYLQAKAQKEGLENSVKSLKAQARKMKIIAPFSGIIDQIYTKTGELTSPQKPFLKLVNLNKVYVESEVTETYLNSIKKDTKVLLNFRSIGTSVEASVSQVGNFINPSNRSFKMRIDLKNPNNELKANLLADIKINDFKANGTVIPTRLVQRDRDNKTFVYTIEPKENNHKVIKTYVTEVMNYDNQSYISDGLVPNSILVDKGARLVNNNEEVTLVH
;
A
#
# COMPACT_ATOMS: atom_id res chain seq x y z
N MET A 1 13.11 -51.84 -58.48
CA MET A 1 11.84 -52.54 -58.62
C MET A 1 11.63 -53.62 -57.56
N LYS A 2 11.77 -53.27 -56.26
CA LYS A 2 11.57 -54.26 -55.18
C LYS A 2 10.84 -53.63 -53.91
N GLN A 3 10.24 -52.47 -54.07
CA GLN A 3 9.49 -51.81 -52.92
C GLN A 3 7.97 -51.67 -53.15
N LEU A 4 7.46 -52.08 -54.32
CA LEU A 4 6.00 -51.96 -54.58
C LEU A 4 5.19 -53.22 -54.26
N HIS A 5 5.80 -54.32 -53.89
CA HIS A 5 5.09 -55.58 -53.68
C HIS A 5 4.64 -55.84 -52.23
N ASN A 6 5.25 -55.10 -51.26
CA ASN A 6 4.87 -55.26 -49.84
C ASN A 6 3.70 -54.39 -49.40
N PHE A 7 3.28 -53.42 -50.21
CA PHE A 7 2.21 -52.50 -49.84
C PHE A 7 0.79 -53.03 -50.12
N THR A 8 0.70 -53.95 -51.08
CA THR A 8 -0.57 -54.59 -51.48
C THR A 8 -0.95 -55.77 -50.59
N MET A 9 0.00 -56.53 -50.04
CA MET A 9 -0.31 -57.62 -49.08
C MET A 9 -0.82 -57.11 -47.69
N MET A 10 -0.33 -55.96 -47.28
CA MET A 10 -0.72 -55.36 -45.99
C MET A 10 -2.15 -54.78 -46.02
N LYS A 11 -2.66 -54.38 -47.21
CA LYS A 11 -4.07 -53.92 -47.35
C LYS A 11 -5.07 -55.06 -47.32
N HIS A 12 -4.77 -56.27 -47.73
CA HIS A 12 -5.68 -57.42 -47.68
C HIS A 12 -5.73 -58.08 -46.29
N LEU A 13 -4.66 -57.98 -45.51
CA LEU A 13 -4.69 -58.45 -44.09
C LEU A 13 -5.49 -57.53 -43.21
N PHE A 14 -5.51 -56.21 -43.47
CA PHE A 14 -6.31 -55.26 -42.72
C PHE A 14 -7.80 -55.28 -43.05
N SER A 15 -8.14 -55.69 -44.29
CA SER A 15 -9.53 -55.89 -44.76
C SER A 15 -10.18 -57.16 -44.17
N LEU A 16 -9.37 -58.21 -43.89
CA LEU A 16 -9.90 -59.44 -43.32
C LEU A 16 -10.13 -59.33 -41.79
N LEU A 17 -9.39 -58.43 -41.10
CA LEU A 17 -9.53 -58.19 -39.69
C LEU A 17 -10.76 -57.31 -39.36
N ILE A 18 -11.25 -56.52 -40.32
CA ILE A 18 -12.44 -55.64 -40.11
C ILE A 18 -13.75 -56.44 -40.37
N PHE A 19 -13.70 -57.53 -41.09
CA PHE A 19 -14.91 -58.32 -41.39
C PHE A 19 -15.28 -59.37 -40.28
N SER A 20 -14.35 -59.63 -39.34
CA SER A 20 -14.61 -60.53 -38.20
C SER A 20 -15.17 -59.82 -36.96
N LEU A 21 -15.36 -58.49 -37.01
CA LEU A 21 -15.83 -57.71 -35.85
C LEU A 21 -17.33 -57.31 -35.89
N VAL A 22 -18.09 -57.81 -36.86
CA VAL A 22 -19.52 -57.39 -37.03
C VAL A 22 -20.52 -58.48 -36.72
N LEU A 23 -20.14 -59.61 -36.11
CA LEU A 23 -21.04 -60.69 -35.73
C LEU A 23 -20.96 -61.06 -34.23
N SER A 24 -20.88 -60.03 -33.36
CA SER A 24 -21.15 -60.23 -31.92
C SER A 24 -22.11 -59.15 -31.43
N CYS A 25 -23.32 -59.22 -31.90
CA CYS A 25 -24.47 -58.53 -31.28
C CYS A 25 -25.03 -59.45 -30.22
N GLY A 26 -24.36 -59.47 -29.06
CA GLY A 26 -24.86 -60.03 -27.82
C GLY A 26 -25.54 -58.91 -27.02
N THR A 27 -26.82 -59.08 -26.80
CA THR A 27 -27.62 -58.23 -25.91
C THR A 27 -26.95 -58.12 -24.56
N SER A 28 -26.36 -56.98 -24.24
CA SER A 28 -25.96 -56.67 -22.87
C SER A 28 -27.17 -56.07 -22.16
N ASP A 29 -27.80 -56.83 -21.35
CA ASP A 29 -28.65 -56.35 -20.29
C ASP A 29 -27.85 -55.38 -19.42
N LYS A 30 -28.17 -54.11 -19.53
CA LYS A 30 -27.73 -53.10 -18.57
C LYS A 30 -28.56 -53.34 -17.30
N GLU A 31 -28.10 -54.30 -16.50
CA GLU A 31 -28.53 -54.39 -15.10
C GLU A 31 -28.17 -53.05 -14.44
N SER A 32 -29.19 -52.32 -14.06
CA SER A 32 -29.04 -51.12 -13.26
C SER A 32 -28.47 -51.53 -11.88
N GLN A 33 -27.15 -51.45 -11.77
CA GLN A 33 -26.52 -51.70 -10.47
C GLN A 33 -27.17 -50.75 -9.46
N SER A 34 -27.86 -51.32 -8.48
CA SER A 34 -28.52 -50.51 -7.46
C SER A 34 -27.47 -49.77 -6.64
N LEU A 35 -27.78 -48.58 -6.15
CA LEU A 35 -26.89 -47.80 -5.28
C LEU A 35 -26.39 -48.62 -4.08
N THR A 36 -27.20 -49.62 -3.67
CA THR A 36 -26.90 -50.55 -2.56
C THR A 36 -25.77 -51.49 -2.96
N ASP A 37 -25.78 -52.05 -4.19
CA ASP A 37 -24.75 -52.97 -4.68
C ASP A 37 -23.41 -52.24 -4.88
N LEU A 38 -23.45 -51.00 -5.34
CA LEU A 38 -22.25 -50.18 -5.45
C LEU A 38 -21.65 -49.79 -4.07
N LYS A 39 -22.52 -49.57 -3.06
CA LYS A 39 -22.08 -49.32 -1.70
C LYS A 39 -21.46 -50.57 -1.06
N THR A 40 -22.09 -51.75 -1.23
CA THR A 40 -21.55 -53.04 -0.76
C THR A 40 -20.22 -53.37 -1.42
N LYS A 41 -20.12 -53.20 -2.72
CA LYS A 41 -18.86 -53.40 -3.46
C LYS A 41 -17.75 -52.44 -3.02
N LYS A 42 -18.09 -51.17 -2.73
CA LYS A 42 -17.18 -50.20 -2.16
C LYS A 42 -16.68 -50.61 -0.77
N THR A 43 -17.57 -51.12 0.08
CA THR A 43 -17.19 -51.58 1.44
C THR A 43 -16.28 -52.79 1.37
N ALA A 44 -16.61 -53.79 0.52
CA ALA A 44 -15.80 -54.98 0.32
C ALA A 44 -14.41 -54.65 -0.23
N LEU A 45 -14.30 -53.71 -1.20
CA LEU A 45 -13.03 -53.24 -1.74
C LEU A 45 -12.20 -52.49 -0.69
N LYS A 46 -12.87 -51.75 0.21
CA LYS A 46 -12.17 -51.03 1.28
C LYS A 46 -11.60 -52.02 2.31
N GLU A 47 -12.39 -53.06 2.71
CA GLU A 47 -11.91 -54.12 3.58
C GLU A 47 -10.75 -54.93 2.96
N GLN A 48 -10.81 -55.16 1.64
CA GLN A 48 -9.73 -55.81 0.91
C GLN A 48 -8.46 -54.93 0.86
N MET A 49 -8.58 -53.64 0.66
CA MET A 49 -7.48 -52.70 0.75
C MET A 49 -6.85 -52.66 2.15
N ASP A 50 -7.68 -52.66 3.20
CA ASP A 50 -7.20 -52.66 4.58
C ASP A 50 -6.47 -53.97 4.94
N ARG A 51 -6.96 -55.15 4.45
CA ARG A 51 -6.24 -56.44 4.62
C ARG A 51 -4.92 -56.47 3.84
N MET A 52 -4.92 -56.04 2.57
CA MET A 52 -3.70 -55.94 1.79
C MET A 52 -2.71 -54.94 2.36
N GLY A 53 -3.19 -53.84 2.99
CA GLY A 53 -2.36 -52.89 3.72
C GLY A 53 -1.70 -53.46 4.97
N THR A 54 -2.39 -54.34 5.69
CA THR A 54 -1.81 -55.07 6.85
C THR A 54 -0.80 -56.13 6.39
N GLU A 55 -1.11 -56.89 5.36
CA GLU A 55 -0.21 -57.89 4.78
C GLU A 55 1.05 -57.28 4.19
N LEU A 56 0.92 -56.13 3.49
CA LEU A 56 2.06 -55.34 3.00
C LEU A 56 2.97 -54.90 4.16
N LYS A 57 2.36 -54.47 5.25
CA LYS A 57 3.13 -54.01 6.43
C LYS A 57 3.86 -55.15 7.13
N GLU A 58 3.26 -56.36 7.17
CA GLU A 58 3.93 -57.55 7.70
C GLU A 58 5.08 -58.01 6.81
N ILE A 59 4.91 -57.94 5.47
CA ILE A 59 5.99 -58.22 4.51
C ILE A 59 7.09 -57.21 4.63
N GLU A 60 6.78 -55.94 4.76
CA GLU A 60 7.77 -54.87 4.95
C GLU A 60 8.58 -55.07 6.26
N ILE A 61 7.93 -55.49 7.34
CA ILE A 61 8.59 -55.84 8.60
C ILE A 61 9.54 -57.04 8.39
N ALA A 62 9.06 -58.11 7.77
CA ALA A 62 9.88 -59.30 7.47
C ALA A 62 11.04 -59.00 6.54
N ILE A 63 10.86 -58.14 5.51
CA ILE A 63 11.95 -57.66 4.67
C ILE A 63 12.95 -56.88 5.51
N SER A 64 12.50 -56.00 6.42
CA SER A 64 13.39 -55.16 7.25
C SER A 64 14.23 -55.98 8.24
N GLU A 65 13.74 -57.17 8.66
CA GLU A 65 14.44 -58.10 9.54
C GLU A 65 15.47 -58.96 8.78
N LEU A 66 15.23 -59.25 7.49
CA LEU A 66 16.11 -60.05 6.63
C LEU A 66 17.13 -59.22 5.87
N ASP A 67 16.84 -57.92 5.61
CA ASP A 67 17.73 -57.04 4.89
C ASP A 67 18.81 -56.47 5.81
N THR A 68 19.87 -57.21 6.00
CA THR A 68 21.06 -56.81 6.76
C THR A 68 21.90 -55.71 6.07
N LEU A 69 21.61 -55.38 4.81
CA LEU A 69 22.23 -54.30 4.03
C LEU A 69 21.29 -53.08 3.94
N LYS A 70 20.90 -52.56 5.09
CA LYS A 70 20.07 -51.33 5.13
C LYS A 70 20.81 -50.17 4.46
N LYS A 71 20.53 -49.92 3.17
CA LYS A 71 21.02 -48.74 2.46
C LYS A 71 20.29 -47.54 3.06
N LEU A 72 20.91 -46.97 4.09
CA LEU A 72 20.35 -45.79 4.75
C LEU A 72 20.25 -44.63 3.79
N MET A 73 19.11 -43.92 3.84
CA MET A 73 18.94 -42.71 3.03
C MET A 73 19.92 -41.63 3.48
N SER A 74 20.62 -41.06 2.51
CA SER A 74 21.51 -39.93 2.78
C SER A 74 20.73 -38.63 2.76
N VAL A 75 20.80 -37.85 3.85
CA VAL A 75 20.14 -36.56 3.99
C VAL A 75 21.13 -35.49 4.42
N THR A 76 20.88 -34.24 4.08
CA THR A 76 21.61 -33.12 4.65
C THR A 76 20.83 -32.54 5.82
N SER A 77 21.52 -31.86 6.72
CA SER A 77 20.91 -31.22 7.88
C SER A 77 21.10 -29.73 7.89
N ILE A 78 20.17 -29.03 8.54
CA ILE A 78 20.27 -27.61 8.85
C ILE A 78 19.84 -27.39 10.29
N LYS A 79 20.42 -26.38 10.93
CA LYS A 79 20.09 -26.01 12.31
C LYS A 79 18.95 -24.99 12.33
N ALA A 80 17.98 -25.19 13.20
CA ALA A 80 16.93 -24.21 13.46
C ALA A 80 17.52 -23.03 14.24
N GLU A 81 17.57 -21.87 13.61
CA GLU A 81 18.18 -20.67 14.19
C GLU A 81 17.16 -19.85 14.96
N VAL A 82 17.58 -19.27 16.07
CA VAL A 82 16.81 -18.21 16.75
C VAL A 82 17.26 -16.87 16.22
N LYS A 83 16.34 -16.16 15.57
CA LYS A 83 16.62 -14.84 15.00
C LYS A 83 15.39 -13.96 14.91
N ASP A 84 15.61 -12.69 14.62
CA ASP A 84 14.51 -11.78 14.33
C ASP A 84 13.85 -12.15 13.00
N PHE A 85 12.54 -12.37 13.06
CA PHE A 85 11.69 -12.55 11.89
C PHE A 85 10.87 -11.28 11.68
N ASN A 86 10.88 -10.76 10.46
CA ASN A 86 10.09 -9.60 10.07
C ASN A 86 9.27 -9.95 8.84
N HIS A 87 7.98 -9.65 8.89
CA HIS A 87 7.09 -9.72 7.73
C HIS A 87 6.81 -8.32 7.22
N TYR A 88 6.74 -8.17 5.91
CA TYR A 88 6.46 -6.89 5.28
C TYR A 88 5.30 -7.01 4.29
N VAL A 89 4.37 -6.06 4.43
CA VAL A 89 3.33 -5.82 3.44
C VAL A 89 3.83 -4.77 2.47
N GLU A 90 3.76 -5.05 1.18
CA GLU A 90 4.15 -4.09 0.14
C GLU A 90 2.92 -3.43 -0.46
N VAL A 91 2.88 -2.10 -0.40
CA VAL A 91 1.83 -1.28 -0.99
C VAL A 91 2.42 -0.10 -1.73
N GLN A 92 1.66 0.51 -2.62
CA GLN A 92 2.06 1.73 -3.30
C GLN A 92 1.40 2.94 -2.65
N GLY A 93 2.13 4.05 -2.63
CA GLY A 93 1.64 5.33 -2.18
C GLY A 93 2.06 6.46 -3.12
N THR A 94 1.43 7.60 -2.94
CA THR A 94 1.70 8.81 -3.71
C THR A 94 2.14 9.93 -2.79
N VAL A 95 3.22 10.59 -3.15
CA VAL A 95 3.69 11.80 -2.46
C VAL A 95 2.72 12.94 -2.69
N LYS A 96 2.29 13.59 -1.62
CA LYS A 96 1.48 14.81 -1.64
C LYS A 96 2.17 15.92 -0.88
N ALA A 97 2.06 17.13 -1.39
CA ALA A 97 2.52 18.30 -0.67
C ALA A 97 1.61 18.60 0.52
N ASP A 98 2.18 18.99 1.65
CA ASP A 98 1.41 19.33 2.85
C ASP A 98 0.47 20.53 2.60
N LYS A 99 0.92 21.50 1.79
CA LYS A 99 0.13 22.66 1.39
C LYS A 99 0.17 22.84 -0.11
N THR A 100 -0.99 22.72 -0.73
CA THR A 100 -1.23 23.02 -2.14
C THR A 100 -2.51 23.84 -2.23
N ILE A 101 -2.49 24.91 -2.96
CA ILE A 101 -3.68 25.73 -3.22
C ILE A 101 -3.65 26.26 -4.64
N ASP A 102 -4.81 26.23 -5.28
CA ASP A 102 -5.09 27.03 -6.45
C ASP A 102 -5.59 28.41 -5.97
N LEU A 103 -4.76 29.42 -6.14
CA LEU A 103 -5.10 30.80 -5.75
C LEU A 103 -6.08 31.38 -6.78
N HIS A 104 -7.09 32.03 -6.27
CA HIS A 104 -8.09 32.74 -7.06
C HIS A 104 -8.01 34.23 -6.77
N ALA A 105 -8.43 35.04 -7.73
CA ALA A 105 -8.64 36.47 -7.46
C ALA A 105 -9.85 36.61 -6.49
N GLU A 106 -9.74 37.46 -5.48
CA GLU A 106 -10.86 37.72 -4.57
C GLU A 106 -11.95 38.57 -5.22
N MET A 107 -11.57 39.37 -6.24
CA MET A 107 -12.48 40.20 -7.06
C MET A 107 -12.17 39.99 -8.54
N GLY A 108 -13.19 40.17 -9.40
CA GLY A 108 -13.00 40.16 -10.85
C GLY A 108 -12.32 41.42 -11.32
N GLY A 109 -11.49 41.32 -12.35
CA GLY A 109 -10.79 42.45 -12.98
C GLY A 109 -9.80 42.04 -14.04
N THR A 110 -9.30 42.98 -14.81
CA THR A 110 -8.24 42.76 -15.80
C THR A 110 -6.89 42.61 -15.10
N VAL A 111 -6.08 41.64 -15.52
CA VAL A 111 -4.74 41.41 -14.98
C VAL A 111 -3.78 42.49 -15.53
N MET A 112 -3.31 43.38 -14.66
CA MET A 112 -2.34 44.43 -15.04
C MET A 112 -0.93 43.90 -15.11
N ALA A 113 -0.49 43.16 -14.11
CA ALA A 113 0.85 42.58 -14.08
C ALA A 113 0.88 41.26 -13.31
N ILE A 114 1.72 40.33 -13.79
CA ILE A 114 2.13 39.11 -13.08
C ILE A 114 3.60 39.25 -12.73
N LEU A 115 3.92 39.30 -11.43
CA LEU A 115 5.24 39.63 -10.89
C LEU A 115 6.11 38.44 -10.59
N VAL A 116 5.62 37.22 -10.88
CA VAL A 116 6.27 35.92 -10.60
C VAL A 116 6.29 35.06 -11.84
N LYS A 117 7.14 34.02 -11.81
CA LYS A 117 7.25 33.02 -12.87
C LYS A 117 7.01 31.63 -12.30
N GLU A 118 6.61 30.70 -13.17
CA GLU A 118 6.56 29.26 -12.82
C GLU A 118 7.94 28.76 -12.35
N GLY A 119 7.95 27.92 -11.32
CA GLY A 119 9.17 27.46 -10.66
C GLY A 119 9.78 28.44 -9.64
N GLN A 120 9.29 29.68 -9.54
CA GLN A 120 9.84 30.69 -8.63
C GLN A 120 9.43 30.39 -7.17
N LYS A 121 10.40 30.52 -6.24
CA LYS A 121 10.14 30.51 -4.81
C LYS A 121 9.56 31.83 -4.35
N VAL A 122 8.52 31.79 -3.55
CA VAL A 122 7.85 32.98 -3.00
C VAL A 122 7.68 32.86 -1.49
N SER A 123 7.68 34.02 -0.81
CA SER A 123 7.46 34.09 0.64
C SER A 123 6.00 34.43 0.96
N LYS A 124 5.55 34.03 2.16
CA LYS A 124 4.23 34.43 2.64
C LYS A 124 4.07 35.94 2.63
N GLY A 125 2.96 36.46 2.09
CA GLY A 125 2.65 37.86 1.95
C GLY A 125 3.28 38.56 0.73
N GLN A 126 4.08 37.84 -0.09
CA GLN A 126 4.66 38.37 -1.31
C GLN A 126 3.57 38.66 -2.34
N LEU A 127 3.66 39.84 -3.00
CA LEU A 127 2.77 40.20 -4.10
C LEU A 127 3.12 39.35 -5.34
N LEU A 128 2.11 38.71 -5.89
CA LEU A 128 2.24 37.78 -7.03
C LEU A 128 1.72 38.41 -8.33
N ALA A 129 0.59 39.12 -8.23
CA ALA A 129 -0.01 39.80 -9.37
C ALA A 129 -0.86 40.99 -8.90
N THR A 130 -1.14 41.90 -9.81
CA THR A 130 -2.07 43.01 -9.62
C THR A 130 -3.17 42.99 -10.67
N LEU A 131 -4.36 43.29 -10.23
CA LEU A 131 -5.50 43.57 -11.11
C LEU A 131 -5.68 45.06 -11.26
N ASP A 132 -6.42 45.48 -12.29
CA ASP A 132 -6.81 46.86 -12.52
C ASP A 132 -7.64 47.37 -11.34
N SER A 133 -7.11 48.37 -10.63
CA SER A 133 -7.73 49.02 -9.48
C SER A 133 -7.98 50.51 -9.68
N ASP A 134 -7.76 51.07 -10.88
CA ASP A 134 -7.78 52.51 -11.13
C ASP A 134 -9.08 53.17 -10.65
N VAL A 135 -10.23 52.57 -10.91
CA VAL A 135 -11.54 53.09 -10.45
C VAL A 135 -11.64 53.13 -8.93
N ILE A 136 -11.15 52.07 -8.26
CA ILE A 136 -11.19 51.97 -6.80
C ILE A 136 -10.17 52.97 -6.19
N ASP A 137 -8.98 53.04 -6.74
CA ASP A 137 -7.91 53.94 -6.27
C ASP A 137 -8.31 55.42 -6.43
N ASN A 138 -8.93 55.79 -7.53
CA ASN A 138 -9.50 57.15 -7.72
C ASN A 138 -10.62 57.43 -6.71
N SER A 139 -11.48 56.48 -6.42
CA SER A 139 -12.54 56.61 -5.42
C SER A 139 -11.96 56.76 -4.01
N VAL A 140 -10.87 56.05 -3.69
CA VAL A 140 -10.14 56.22 -2.41
C VAL A 140 -9.58 57.64 -2.32
N LEU A 141 -8.93 58.18 -3.37
CA LEU A 141 -8.38 59.54 -3.37
C LEU A 141 -9.47 60.59 -3.15
N GLN A 142 -10.64 60.44 -3.82
CA GLN A 142 -11.79 61.31 -3.63
C GLN A 142 -12.28 61.31 -2.17
N LEU A 143 -12.47 60.12 -1.56
CA LEU A 143 -12.91 60.01 -0.17
C LEU A 143 -11.83 60.45 0.82
N ASP A 144 -10.55 60.21 0.58
CA ASP A 144 -9.45 60.71 1.42
C ASP A 144 -9.43 62.25 1.46
N THR A 145 -9.74 62.92 0.32
CA THR A 145 -9.88 64.41 0.25
C THR A 145 -11.04 64.90 1.11
N GLN A 146 -12.22 64.22 1.03
CA GLN A 146 -13.40 64.55 1.85
C GLN A 146 -13.15 64.31 3.33
N LEU A 147 -12.47 63.21 3.68
CA LEU A 147 -12.08 62.89 5.03
C LEU A 147 -11.12 63.94 5.61
N ALA A 148 -10.17 64.41 4.85
CA ALA A 148 -9.25 65.48 5.30
C ALA A 148 -9.99 66.76 5.68
N LEU A 149 -10.98 67.16 4.84
CA LEU A 149 -11.85 68.32 5.17
C LEU A 149 -12.67 68.07 6.43
N ALA A 150 -13.34 66.89 6.55
CA ALA A 150 -14.14 66.54 7.71
C ALA A 150 -13.29 66.42 9.00
N THR A 151 -12.09 65.92 8.90
CA THR A 151 -11.12 65.85 10.02
C THR A 151 -10.77 67.28 10.50
N THR A 152 -10.42 68.17 9.59
CA THR A 152 -10.12 69.58 9.92
C THR A 152 -11.30 70.28 10.59
N THR A 153 -12.51 70.03 10.06
CA THR A 153 -13.75 70.57 10.63
C THR A 153 -14.03 70.01 12.04
N PHE A 154 -13.88 68.73 12.20
CA PHE A 154 -14.04 68.07 13.51
C PHE A 154 -13.02 68.63 14.51
N GLU A 155 -11.74 68.71 14.15
CA GLU A 155 -10.69 69.22 15.04
C GLU A 155 -10.95 70.68 15.49
N ARG A 156 -11.51 71.50 14.59
CA ARG A 156 -11.93 72.88 14.96
C ARG A 156 -13.10 72.89 15.95
N GLN A 157 -14.14 72.07 15.66
CA GLN A 157 -15.30 71.98 16.56
C GLN A 157 -14.92 71.37 17.91
N ALA A 158 -14.04 70.39 17.93
CA ALA A 158 -13.54 69.79 19.18
C ALA A 158 -12.82 70.81 20.05
N ARG A 159 -11.91 71.61 19.48
CA ARG A 159 -11.23 72.68 20.23
C ARG A 159 -12.21 73.73 20.76
N LEU A 160 -13.26 74.16 20.03
CA LEU A 160 -14.25 75.09 20.46
C LEU A 160 -15.10 74.50 21.62
N TRP A 161 -15.45 73.24 21.47
CA TRP A 161 -16.21 72.50 22.51
C TRP A 161 -15.43 72.33 23.83
N GLU A 162 -14.13 72.04 23.74
CA GLU A 162 -13.21 71.99 24.90
C GLU A 162 -13.17 73.33 25.64
N GLN A 163 -13.33 74.46 24.93
CA GLN A 163 -13.41 75.81 25.51
C GLN A 163 -14.83 76.23 25.93
N ASN A 164 -15.79 75.32 25.91
CA ASN A 164 -17.21 75.56 26.13
C ASN A 164 -17.83 76.56 25.15
N ILE A 165 -17.30 76.64 23.94
CA ILE A 165 -17.79 77.50 22.87
C ILE A 165 -18.49 76.69 21.82
N GLY A 166 -19.76 77.01 21.50
CA GLY A 166 -20.55 76.35 20.45
C GLY A 166 -21.58 75.38 20.96
N SER A 167 -22.14 74.56 20.04
CA SER A 167 -23.23 73.61 20.33
C SER A 167 -22.68 72.21 20.33
N GLU A 168 -23.07 71.40 21.33
CA GLU A 168 -22.74 69.97 21.41
C GLU A 168 -23.17 69.23 20.13
N ILE A 169 -24.31 69.60 19.58
CA ILE A 169 -24.82 68.97 18.36
C ILE A 169 -23.89 69.20 17.15
N GLN A 170 -23.25 70.35 17.04
CA GLN A 170 -22.30 70.67 15.99
C GLN A 170 -21.02 69.84 16.13
N TYR A 171 -20.55 69.66 17.36
CA TYR A 171 -19.40 68.80 17.66
C TYR A 171 -19.73 67.33 17.32
N LEU A 172 -20.89 66.81 17.76
CA LEU A 172 -21.33 65.45 17.48
C LEU A 172 -21.55 65.20 16.00
N GLN A 173 -22.15 66.15 15.28
CA GLN A 173 -22.28 66.08 13.81
C GLN A 173 -20.94 66.02 13.09
N ALA A 174 -20.00 66.86 13.45
CA ALA A 174 -18.66 66.87 12.84
C ALA A 174 -17.90 65.56 13.14
N LYS A 175 -18.06 65.03 14.35
CA LYS A 175 -17.52 63.72 14.76
C LYS A 175 -18.11 62.58 13.95
N ALA A 176 -19.42 62.52 13.84
CA ALA A 176 -20.12 61.50 13.10
C ALA A 176 -19.77 61.51 11.58
N GLN A 177 -19.67 62.72 11.01
CA GLN A 177 -19.25 62.89 9.63
C GLN A 177 -17.82 62.37 9.38
N LYS A 178 -16.86 62.73 10.24
CA LYS A 178 -15.48 62.22 10.15
C LYS A 178 -15.44 60.69 10.27
N GLU A 179 -16.07 60.12 11.29
CA GLU A 179 -16.09 58.67 11.53
C GLU A 179 -16.76 57.91 10.37
N GLY A 180 -17.82 58.44 9.79
CA GLY A 180 -18.51 57.88 8.62
C GLY A 180 -17.60 57.82 7.37
N LEU A 181 -16.85 58.88 7.12
CA LEU A 181 -15.88 58.95 6.02
C LEU A 181 -14.66 58.04 6.29
N GLU A 182 -14.15 58.00 7.54
CA GLU A 182 -13.07 57.04 7.89
C GLU A 182 -13.48 55.59 7.59
N ASN A 183 -14.70 55.19 7.98
CA ASN A 183 -15.21 53.87 7.68
C ASN A 183 -15.36 53.61 6.19
N SER A 184 -15.80 54.61 5.43
CA SER A 184 -15.95 54.51 3.98
C SER A 184 -14.59 54.34 3.27
N VAL A 185 -13.57 55.15 3.65
CA VAL A 185 -12.18 55.03 3.16
C VAL A 185 -11.61 53.65 3.51
N LYS A 186 -11.80 53.17 4.75
CA LYS A 186 -11.34 51.88 5.20
C LYS A 186 -11.95 50.75 4.35
N SER A 187 -13.23 50.86 4.02
CA SER A 187 -13.94 49.88 3.18
C SER A 187 -13.37 49.81 1.77
N LEU A 188 -13.19 50.99 1.12
CA LEU A 188 -12.62 51.06 -0.22
C LEU A 188 -11.16 50.61 -0.27
N LYS A 189 -10.34 50.98 0.70
CA LYS A 189 -8.98 50.47 0.83
C LYS A 189 -8.93 48.95 1.03
N ALA A 190 -9.92 48.37 1.69
CA ALA A 190 -10.05 46.92 1.76
C ALA A 190 -10.40 46.26 0.42
N GLN A 191 -11.24 46.92 -0.39
CA GLN A 191 -11.53 46.47 -1.78
C GLN A 191 -10.29 46.61 -2.67
N ALA A 192 -9.56 47.70 -2.61
CA ALA A 192 -8.30 47.88 -3.36
C ALA A 192 -7.26 46.80 -3.01
N ARG A 193 -7.15 46.40 -1.73
CA ARG A 193 -6.27 45.30 -1.35
C ARG A 193 -6.64 43.98 -2.01
N LYS A 194 -7.93 43.72 -2.26
CA LYS A 194 -8.42 42.50 -2.92
C LYS A 194 -8.09 42.45 -4.42
N MET A 195 -7.66 43.60 -5.00
CA MET A 195 -7.10 43.65 -6.36
C MET A 195 -5.66 43.18 -6.43
N LYS A 196 -5.05 42.86 -5.31
CA LYS A 196 -3.69 42.34 -5.22
C LYS A 196 -3.72 40.88 -4.85
N ILE A 197 -3.11 40.02 -5.66
CA ILE A 197 -2.99 38.61 -5.39
C ILE A 197 -1.68 38.38 -4.65
N ILE A 198 -1.78 37.87 -3.40
CA ILE A 198 -0.62 37.67 -2.50
C ILE A 198 -0.50 36.20 -2.11
N ALA A 199 0.72 35.75 -1.81
CA ALA A 199 0.99 34.39 -1.37
C ALA A 199 0.49 34.17 0.09
N PRO A 200 -0.42 33.22 0.34
CA PRO A 200 -0.93 32.94 1.71
C PRO A 200 0.11 32.20 2.56
N PHE A 201 1.05 31.52 1.95
CA PHE A 201 2.19 30.82 2.58
C PHE A 201 3.40 30.81 1.65
N SER A 202 4.58 30.53 2.18
CA SER A 202 5.81 30.40 1.39
C SER A 202 5.82 29.09 0.63
N GLY A 203 6.18 29.11 -0.65
CA GLY A 203 6.15 27.94 -1.53
C GLY A 203 6.81 28.19 -2.87
N ILE A 204 6.47 27.39 -3.84
CA ILE A 204 6.92 27.48 -5.25
C ILE A 204 5.67 27.64 -6.10
N ILE A 205 5.73 28.55 -7.09
CA ILE A 205 4.70 28.68 -8.12
C ILE A 205 4.81 27.46 -9.03
N ASP A 206 3.79 26.63 -9.03
CA ASP A 206 3.76 25.42 -9.86
C ASP A 206 3.29 25.74 -11.28
N GLN A 207 2.16 26.46 -11.37
CA GLN A 207 1.55 26.82 -12.66
C GLN A 207 0.84 28.17 -12.56
N ILE A 208 0.85 28.93 -13.66
CA ILE A 208 0.13 30.19 -13.83
C ILE A 208 -0.92 29.99 -14.93
N TYR A 209 -2.20 30.08 -14.57
CA TYR A 209 -3.32 29.81 -15.50
C TYR A 209 -3.79 31.04 -16.28
N THR A 210 -3.39 32.25 -15.87
CA THR A 210 -3.89 33.52 -16.39
C THR A 210 -2.74 34.35 -16.98
N LYS A 211 -3.01 35.17 -17.97
CA LYS A 211 -2.02 36.05 -18.63
C LYS A 211 -2.34 37.51 -18.35
N THR A 212 -1.29 38.35 -18.43
CA THR A 212 -1.44 39.81 -18.39
C THR A 212 -2.39 40.29 -19.50
N GLY A 213 -3.30 41.20 -19.18
CA GLY A 213 -4.36 41.70 -20.07
C GLY A 213 -5.63 40.79 -20.08
N GLU A 214 -5.61 39.65 -19.48
CA GLU A 214 -6.77 38.74 -19.41
C GLU A 214 -7.74 39.14 -18.28
N LEU A 215 -9.04 38.96 -18.49
CA LEU A 215 -10.04 39.13 -17.44
C LEU A 215 -10.05 37.90 -16.53
N THR A 216 -9.92 38.11 -15.22
CA THR A 216 -10.02 37.03 -14.21
C THR A 216 -11.24 37.23 -13.31
N SER A 217 -11.63 36.16 -12.61
CA SER A 217 -12.75 36.15 -11.68
C SER A 217 -12.48 35.18 -10.50
N PRO A 218 -13.24 35.28 -9.40
CA PRO A 218 -13.12 34.36 -8.26
C PRO A 218 -13.35 32.87 -8.58
N GLN A 219 -14.05 32.56 -9.66
CA GLN A 219 -14.33 31.18 -10.08
C GLN A 219 -13.18 30.55 -10.88
N LYS A 220 -12.32 31.40 -11.49
CA LYS A 220 -11.22 30.95 -12.32
C LYS A 220 -9.93 30.86 -11.48
N PRO A 221 -9.23 29.71 -11.43
CA PRO A 221 -7.93 29.64 -10.78
C PRO A 221 -6.93 30.58 -11.48
N PHE A 222 -6.18 31.31 -10.68
CA PHE A 222 -5.18 32.28 -11.16
C PHE A 222 -3.81 31.65 -11.30
N LEU A 223 -3.33 31.01 -10.23
CA LEU A 223 -2.09 30.27 -10.20
C LEU A 223 -2.10 29.20 -9.12
N LYS A 224 -1.24 28.19 -9.24
CA LYS A 224 -1.04 27.13 -8.26
C LYS A 224 0.22 27.38 -7.43
N LEU A 225 0.05 27.39 -6.11
CA LEU A 225 1.12 27.52 -5.13
C LEU A 225 1.28 26.24 -4.34
N VAL A 226 2.51 25.71 -4.29
CA VAL A 226 2.81 24.43 -3.64
C VAL A 226 3.96 24.63 -2.64
N ASN A 227 3.82 24.07 -1.44
CA ASN A 227 4.91 23.99 -0.47
C ASN A 227 5.41 22.55 -0.37
N LEU A 228 6.63 22.31 -0.83
CA LEU A 228 7.29 21.00 -0.84
C LEU A 228 8.24 20.78 0.34
N ASN A 229 8.40 21.72 1.28
CA ASN A 229 9.32 21.56 2.42
C ASN A 229 8.89 20.41 3.34
N LYS A 230 7.57 20.17 3.43
CA LYS A 230 6.95 19.03 4.08
C LYS A 230 6.06 18.36 3.08
N VAL A 231 6.22 17.06 2.97
CA VAL A 231 5.40 16.22 2.12
C VAL A 231 4.87 15.04 2.94
N TYR A 232 3.88 14.37 2.45
CA TYR A 232 3.45 13.11 3.01
C TYR A 232 3.19 12.11 1.88
N VAL A 233 3.37 10.84 2.19
CA VAL A 233 2.95 9.76 1.32
C VAL A 233 1.59 9.28 1.78
N GLU A 234 0.62 9.28 0.89
CA GLU A 234 -0.70 8.71 1.11
C GLU A 234 -0.79 7.38 0.36
N SER A 235 -1.23 6.36 1.05
CA SER A 235 -1.45 5.02 0.50
C SER A 235 -2.81 4.50 0.95
N GLU A 236 -3.42 3.66 0.12
CA GLU A 236 -4.61 2.88 0.47
C GLU A 236 -4.20 1.46 0.81
N VAL A 237 -4.56 1.02 2.01
CA VAL A 237 -4.23 -0.31 2.54
C VAL A 237 -5.51 -1.08 2.80
N THR A 238 -5.54 -2.37 2.46
CA THR A 238 -6.72 -3.22 2.66
C THR A 238 -7.06 -3.38 4.14
N GLU A 239 -8.35 -3.45 4.47
CA GLU A 239 -8.87 -3.56 5.85
C GLU A 239 -8.31 -4.76 6.62
N THR A 240 -7.83 -5.79 5.93
CA THR A 240 -7.21 -6.98 6.52
C THR A 240 -6.03 -6.63 7.44
N TYR A 241 -5.32 -5.55 7.14
CA TYR A 241 -4.14 -5.10 7.90
C TYR A 241 -4.44 -4.04 8.98
N LEU A 242 -5.73 -3.71 9.22
CA LEU A 242 -6.13 -2.66 10.16
C LEU A 242 -5.65 -2.92 11.60
N ASN A 243 -5.59 -4.20 12.00
CA ASN A 243 -5.11 -4.58 13.33
C ASN A 243 -3.59 -4.52 13.48
N SER A 244 -2.85 -4.72 12.39
CA SER A 244 -1.39 -4.79 12.36
C SER A 244 -0.76 -3.42 12.14
N ILE A 245 -1.39 -2.56 11.31
CA ILE A 245 -0.85 -1.25 10.95
C ILE A 245 -1.47 -0.17 11.85
N LYS A 246 -0.62 0.42 12.68
CA LYS A 246 -1.00 1.48 13.62
C LYS A 246 -0.10 2.70 13.43
N LYS A 247 -0.44 3.79 14.11
CA LYS A 247 0.47 4.91 14.23
C LYS A 247 1.82 4.42 14.77
N ASP A 248 2.92 4.99 14.27
CA ASP A 248 4.31 4.65 14.57
C ASP A 248 4.80 3.29 14.04
N THR A 249 3.97 2.53 13.30
CA THR A 249 4.43 1.35 12.56
C THR A 249 5.56 1.73 11.61
N LYS A 250 6.67 0.99 11.65
CA LYS A 250 7.85 1.25 10.82
C LYS A 250 7.60 0.90 9.38
N VAL A 251 8.06 1.77 8.49
CA VAL A 251 7.93 1.61 7.04
C VAL A 251 9.23 1.97 6.35
N LEU A 252 9.52 1.29 5.26
CA LEU A 252 10.58 1.64 4.32
C LEU A 252 9.93 2.13 3.02
N LEU A 253 10.20 3.37 2.67
CA LEU A 253 9.72 4.00 1.44
C LEU A 253 10.82 3.91 0.39
N ASN A 254 10.50 3.38 -0.77
CA ASN A 254 11.43 3.33 -1.90
C ASN A 254 10.88 4.16 -3.07
N PHE A 255 11.59 5.21 -3.43
CA PHE A 255 11.28 6.11 -4.54
C PHE A 255 12.13 5.71 -5.75
N ARG A 256 11.69 4.72 -6.53
CA ARG A 256 12.46 4.16 -7.66
C ARG A 256 12.88 5.22 -8.68
N SER A 257 12.02 6.21 -8.95
CA SER A 257 12.27 7.26 -9.94
C SER A 257 13.46 8.15 -9.63
N ILE A 258 13.85 8.25 -8.35
CA ILE A 258 14.99 9.06 -7.88
C ILE A 258 16.06 8.21 -7.18
N GLY A 259 15.90 6.88 -7.14
CA GLY A 259 16.86 5.95 -6.53
C GLY A 259 17.08 6.13 -5.02
N THR A 260 16.08 6.66 -4.30
CA THR A 260 16.20 6.99 -2.88
C THR A 260 15.28 6.13 -2.04
N SER A 261 15.79 5.61 -0.92
CA SER A 261 15.01 4.91 0.10
C SER A 261 15.04 5.69 1.41
N VAL A 262 13.89 5.78 2.07
CA VAL A 262 13.72 6.53 3.33
C VAL A 262 13.01 5.67 4.35
N GLU A 263 13.61 5.49 5.52
CA GLU A 263 12.92 4.90 6.67
C GLU A 263 12.04 5.95 7.34
N ALA A 264 10.82 5.57 7.64
CA ALA A 264 9.83 6.44 8.26
C ALA A 264 8.90 5.65 9.19
N SER A 265 7.88 6.32 9.68
CA SER A 265 6.81 5.68 10.47
C SER A 265 5.46 6.18 9.99
N VAL A 266 4.44 5.36 10.14
CA VAL A 266 3.05 5.75 9.89
C VAL A 266 2.67 6.88 10.84
N SER A 267 2.31 8.05 10.29
CA SER A 267 1.92 9.22 11.05
C SER A 267 0.44 9.16 11.45
N GLN A 268 -0.37 8.62 10.54
CA GLN A 268 -1.82 8.52 10.73
C GLN A 268 -2.39 7.34 9.95
N VAL A 269 -3.33 6.66 10.59
CA VAL A 269 -4.22 5.65 9.98
C VAL A 269 -5.62 6.24 9.91
N GLY A 270 -6.26 6.17 8.75
CA GLY A 270 -7.61 6.70 8.54
C GLY A 270 -8.65 5.92 9.33
N ASN A 271 -9.62 6.63 9.87
CA ASN A 271 -10.75 6.05 10.63
C ASN A 271 -11.92 5.61 9.74
N PHE A 272 -11.79 5.80 8.44
CA PHE A 272 -12.84 5.48 7.46
C PHE A 272 -12.34 4.41 6.50
N ILE A 273 -13.16 3.36 6.31
CA ILE A 273 -12.92 2.32 5.32
C ILE A 273 -13.76 2.66 4.09
N ASN A 274 -13.10 2.77 2.94
CA ASN A 274 -13.77 2.97 1.66
C ASN A 274 -14.56 1.70 1.29
N PRO A 275 -15.90 1.75 1.19
CA PRO A 275 -16.71 0.56 0.93
C PRO A 275 -16.51 -0.03 -0.47
N SER A 276 -16.01 0.77 -1.41
CA SER A 276 -15.85 0.35 -2.81
C SER A 276 -14.68 -0.61 -3.02
N ASN A 277 -13.58 -0.43 -2.25
CA ASN A 277 -12.36 -1.22 -2.38
C ASN A 277 -11.88 -1.83 -1.07
N ARG A 278 -12.65 -1.68 0.03
CA ARG A 278 -12.32 -2.21 1.35
C ARG A 278 -10.92 -1.79 1.84
N SER A 279 -10.56 -0.53 1.61
CA SER A 279 -9.29 0.04 2.04
C SER A 279 -9.46 1.18 3.03
N PHE A 280 -8.43 1.42 3.83
CA PHE A 280 -8.27 2.62 4.65
C PHE A 280 -7.06 3.42 4.19
N LYS A 281 -7.08 4.72 4.42
CA LYS A 281 -5.97 5.60 4.09
C LYS A 281 -4.90 5.55 5.18
N MET A 282 -3.66 5.45 4.74
CA MET A 282 -2.47 5.55 5.58
C MET A 282 -1.65 6.77 5.13
N ARG A 283 -1.20 7.56 6.10
CA ARG A 283 -0.36 8.75 5.88
C ARG A 283 0.99 8.59 6.56
N ILE A 284 2.05 8.95 5.84
CA ILE A 284 3.43 8.94 6.31
C ILE A 284 4.02 10.32 6.04
N ASP A 285 4.26 11.10 7.08
CA ASP A 285 4.84 12.44 6.96
C ASP A 285 6.35 12.38 6.76
N LEU A 286 6.86 13.18 5.82
CA LEU A 286 8.26 13.25 5.47
C LEU A 286 8.78 14.69 5.44
N LYS A 287 10.01 14.88 5.89
CA LYS A 287 10.75 16.11 5.66
C LYS A 287 11.39 16.07 4.27
N ASN A 288 11.34 17.16 3.55
CA ASN A 288 11.87 17.26 2.18
C ASN A 288 12.72 18.53 2.03
N PRO A 289 13.84 18.66 2.76
CA PRO A 289 14.62 19.89 2.82
C PRO A 289 15.18 20.33 1.46
N ASN A 290 15.54 19.38 0.61
CA ASN A 290 16.10 19.64 -0.72
C ASN A 290 15.03 19.75 -1.83
N ASN A 291 13.74 19.57 -1.50
CA ASN A 291 12.64 19.51 -2.47
C ASN A 291 12.83 18.43 -3.57
N GLU A 292 13.52 17.33 -3.24
CA GLU A 292 13.74 16.19 -4.15
C GLU A 292 12.46 15.41 -4.38
N LEU A 293 11.66 15.22 -3.31
CA LEU A 293 10.36 14.58 -3.39
C LEU A 293 9.37 15.56 -4.00
N LYS A 294 8.91 15.26 -5.21
CA LYS A 294 7.90 16.04 -5.92
C LYS A 294 6.50 15.52 -5.61
N ALA A 295 5.51 16.39 -5.69
CA ALA A 295 4.11 15.95 -5.62
C ALA A 295 3.82 14.94 -6.76
N ASN A 296 2.96 13.97 -6.46
CA ASN A 296 2.57 12.85 -7.33
C ASN A 296 3.70 11.84 -7.65
N LEU A 297 4.86 11.90 -6.98
CA LEU A 297 5.87 10.85 -7.07
C LEU A 297 5.33 9.56 -6.43
N LEU A 298 5.53 8.42 -7.09
CA LEU A 298 5.17 7.12 -6.55
C LEU A 298 6.22 6.63 -5.56
N ALA A 299 5.75 6.02 -4.48
CA ALA A 299 6.55 5.35 -3.47
C ALA A 299 6.10 3.90 -3.32
N ASP A 300 7.03 2.96 -3.39
CA ASP A 300 6.80 1.60 -2.92
C ASP A 300 7.05 1.57 -1.42
N ILE A 301 6.07 1.11 -0.67
CA ILE A 301 6.06 1.15 0.79
C ILE A 301 6.13 -0.28 1.32
N LYS A 302 7.19 -0.61 2.06
CA LYS A 302 7.30 -1.85 2.83
C LYS A 302 6.92 -1.56 4.27
N ILE A 303 5.82 -2.14 4.72
CA ILE A 303 5.26 -1.95 6.06
C ILE A 303 5.61 -3.17 6.88
N ASN A 304 6.31 -3.00 7.99
CA ASN A 304 6.57 -4.09 8.92
C ASN A 304 5.31 -4.32 9.76
N ASP A 305 4.50 -5.30 9.37
CA ASP A 305 3.23 -5.63 10.02
C ASP A 305 3.35 -6.73 11.08
N PHE A 306 4.47 -7.49 11.06
CA PHE A 306 4.76 -8.50 12.07
C PHE A 306 6.26 -8.57 12.34
N LYS A 307 6.63 -8.51 13.61
CA LYS A 307 7.99 -8.70 14.10
C LYS A 307 7.98 -9.64 15.30
N ALA A 308 8.82 -10.67 15.26
CA ALA A 308 9.01 -11.59 16.39
C ALA A 308 10.47 -12.04 16.45
N ASN A 309 10.95 -12.38 17.65
CA ASN A 309 12.21 -13.06 17.84
C ASN A 309 11.92 -14.51 18.25
N GLY A 310 12.48 -15.48 17.52
CA GLY A 310 12.24 -16.89 17.80
C GLY A 310 12.78 -17.81 16.73
N THR A 311 12.33 -19.05 16.73
CA THR A 311 12.84 -20.08 15.83
C THR A 311 12.37 -19.82 14.41
N VAL A 312 13.32 -19.63 13.50
CA VAL A 312 13.09 -19.41 12.08
C VAL A 312 13.76 -20.51 11.26
N ILE A 313 13.01 -21.09 10.35
CA ILE A 313 13.47 -22.18 9.48
C ILE A 313 13.14 -21.89 8.03
N PRO A 314 13.83 -22.50 7.05
CA PRO A 314 13.41 -22.40 5.65
C PRO A 314 12.01 -22.98 5.44
N THR A 315 11.13 -22.23 4.76
CA THR A 315 9.73 -22.64 4.51
C THR A 315 9.63 -23.99 3.76
N ARG A 316 10.63 -24.33 2.94
CA ARG A 316 10.66 -25.62 2.21
C ARG A 316 10.68 -26.84 3.12
N LEU A 317 11.06 -26.70 4.39
CA LEU A 317 11.13 -27.79 5.37
C LEU A 317 9.79 -28.04 6.06
N VAL A 318 8.91 -27.05 6.01
CA VAL A 318 7.58 -27.15 6.63
C VAL A 318 6.68 -27.96 5.71
N GLN A 319 6.12 -29.05 6.26
CA GLN A 319 5.24 -29.97 5.55
C GLN A 319 3.89 -30.04 6.24
N ARG A 320 2.87 -30.53 5.53
CA ARG A 320 1.53 -30.78 6.08
C ARG A 320 1.15 -32.25 5.91
N ASP A 321 0.57 -32.82 6.92
CA ASP A 321 0.05 -34.18 6.86
C ASP A 321 -1.38 -34.23 6.28
N ARG A 322 -1.96 -35.43 6.27
CA ARG A 322 -3.33 -35.66 5.75
C ARG A 322 -4.40 -34.92 6.52
N ASP A 323 -4.14 -34.64 7.80
CA ASP A 323 -5.05 -33.92 8.70
C ASP A 323 -4.76 -32.39 8.66
N ASN A 324 -3.95 -31.93 7.69
CA ASN A 324 -3.54 -30.54 7.50
C ASN A 324 -2.71 -29.96 8.68
N LYS A 325 -2.13 -30.84 9.52
CA LYS A 325 -1.24 -30.43 10.62
C LYS A 325 0.16 -30.17 10.07
N THR A 326 0.76 -29.07 10.50
CA THR A 326 2.09 -28.66 10.09
C THR A 326 3.16 -29.39 10.89
N PHE A 327 4.17 -29.92 10.21
CA PHE A 327 5.29 -30.63 10.84
C PHE A 327 6.60 -30.39 10.10
N VAL A 328 7.70 -30.71 10.78
CA VAL A 328 9.05 -30.78 10.23
C VAL A 328 9.67 -32.12 10.62
N TYR A 329 10.72 -32.52 9.95
CA TYR A 329 11.53 -33.66 10.37
C TYR A 329 12.76 -33.17 11.14
N THR A 330 12.84 -33.54 12.44
CA THR A 330 14.01 -33.33 13.29
C THR A 330 14.91 -34.56 13.24
N ILE A 331 16.18 -34.37 13.55
CA ILE A 331 17.19 -35.42 13.58
C ILE A 331 17.66 -35.61 15.02
N GLU A 332 17.52 -36.84 15.52
CA GLU A 332 18.06 -37.25 16.80
C GLU A 332 19.29 -38.14 16.60
N PRO A 333 20.40 -37.90 17.33
CA PRO A 333 21.56 -38.75 17.25
C PRO A 333 21.27 -40.15 17.84
N LYS A 334 21.77 -41.19 17.19
CA LYS A 334 21.75 -42.57 17.64
C LYS A 334 23.19 -43.14 17.49
N GLU A 335 23.59 -44.11 18.27
CA GLU A 335 24.97 -44.60 18.45
C GLU A 335 25.85 -44.65 17.17
N ASN A 336 25.32 -45.10 16.02
CA ASN A 336 26.03 -45.17 14.74
C ASN A 336 25.34 -44.42 13.59
N ASN A 337 24.13 -43.96 13.77
CA ASN A 337 23.27 -43.37 12.73
C ASN A 337 22.49 -42.20 13.32
N HIS A 338 21.61 -41.66 12.51
CA HIS A 338 20.68 -40.59 12.90
C HIS A 338 19.23 -41.05 12.68
N LYS A 339 18.35 -40.72 13.61
CA LYS A 339 16.92 -41.06 13.53
C LYS A 339 16.13 -39.82 13.17
N VAL A 340 15.24 -39.94 12.20
CA VAL A 340 14.32 -38.88 11.78
C VAL A 340 13.05 -38.95 12.62
N ILE A 341 12.67 -37.84 13.23
CA ILE A 341 11.45 -37.73 14.04
C ILE A 341 10.52 -36.70 13.41
N LYS A 342 9.29 -37.09 13.19
CA LYS A 342 8.23 -36.18 12.74
C LYS A 342 7.79 -35.30 13.90
N THR A 343 8.16 -34.04 13.87
CA THR A 343 7.86 -33.06 14.92
C THR A 343 6.80 -32.08 14.45
N TYR A 344 5.66 -32.06 15.12
CA TYR A 344 4.59 -31.12 14.82
C TYR A 344 4.96 -29.73 15.33
N VAL A 345 4.68 -28.73 14.51
CA VAL A 345 5.06 -27.35 14.78
C VAL A 345 3.90 -26.40 14.49
N THR A 346 3.91 -25.26 15.18
CA THR A 346 2.96 -24.17 14.91
C THR A 346 3.68 -23.10 14.08
N GLU A 347 3.43 -23.13 12.76
CA GLU A 347 3.87 -22.05 11.85
C GLU A 347 2.89 -20.88 11.98
N VAL A 348 3.39 -19.72 12.43
CA VAL A 348 2.59 -18.49 12.58
C VAL A 348 2.56 -17.71 11.29
N MET A 349 3.74 -17.58 10.64
CA MET A 349 3.89 -16.76 9.44
C MET A 349 5.09 -17.23 8.63
N ASN A 350 5.00 -17.04 7.30
CA ASN A 350 6.13 -17.24 6.41
C ASN A 350 6.34 -15.99 5.53
N TYR A 351 7.59 -15.68 5.28
CA TYR A 351 7.99 -14.56 4.43
C TYR A 351 9.42 -14.78 3.91
N ASP A 352 9.69 -14.41 2.68
CA ASP A 352 11.02 -14.50 2.05
C ASP A 352 11.69 -15.89 2.22
N ASN A 353 10.93 -16.95 1.91
CA ASN A 353 11.36 -18.36 2.04
C ASN A 353 11.72 -18.79 3.48
N GLN A 354 11.32 -18.04 4.49
CA GLN A 354 11.50 -18.35 5.89
C GLN A 354 10.15 -18.48 6.60
N SER A 355 10.05 -19.41 7.53
CA SER A 355 8.87 -19.62 8.37
C SER A 355 9.22 -19.41 9.83
N TYR A 356 8.42 -18.58 10.50
CA TYR A 356 8.48 -18.36 11.94
C TYR A 356 7.65 -19.43 12.66
N ILE A 357 8.33 -20.15 13.55
CA ILE A 357 7.74 -21.23 14.35
C ILE A 357 7.62 -20.74 15.79
N SER A 358 6.38 -20.72 16.29
CA SER A 358 6.12 -20.28 17.68
C SER A 358 6.17 -21.41 18.68
N ASP A 359 5.87 -22.66 18.27
CA ASP A 359 5.78 -23.79 19.16
C ASP A 359 6.09 -25.10 18.43
N GLY A 360 6.45 -26.14 19.20
CA GLY A 360 6.73 -27.48 18.72
C GLY A 360 8.16 -27.72 18.27
N LEU A 361 9.05 -26.71 18.24
CA LEU A 361 10.44 -26.87 17.85
C LEU A 361 11.38 -26.26 18.88
N VAL A 362 12.27 -27.09 19.43
CA VAL A 362 13.28 -26.62 20.37
C VAL A 362 14.31 -25.77 19.62
N PRO A 363 14.73 -24.61 20.16
CA PRO A 363 15.80 -23.81 19.58
C PRO A 363 17.07 -24.63 19.32
N ASN A 364 17.71 -24.38 18.19
CA ASN A 364 18.91 -25.09 17.73
C ASN A 364 18.73 -26.58 17.40
N SER A 365 17.50 -27.09 17.29
CA SER A 365 17.23 -28.44 16.78
C SER A 365 17.84 -28.64 15.38
N ILE A 366 18.30 -29.82 15.11
CA ILE A 366 18.80 -30.22 13.79
C ILE A 366 17.63 -30.74 12.97
N LEU A 367 17.44 -30.18 11.80
CA LEU A 367 16.34 -30.52 10.87
C LEU A 367 16.91 -31.23 9.64
N VAL A 368 16.10 -32.11 9.06
CA VAL A 368 16.39 -32.67 7.73
C VAL A 368 16.22 -31.57 6.68
N ASP A 369 17.26 -31.28 5.89
CA ASP A 369 17.19 -30.31 4.81
C ASP A 369 16.88 -30.98 3.47
N LYS A 370 17.90 -31.45 2.75
CA LYS A 370 17.69 -32.22 1.52
C LYS A 370 17.29 -33.66 1.88
N GLY A 371 16.27 -34.16 1.22
CA GLY A 371 15.69 -35.46 1.50
C GLY A 371 14.49 -35.43 2.46
N ALA A 372 14.11 -34.28 3.02
CA ALA A 372 13.00 -34.15 3.97
C ALA A 372 11.64 -34.65 3.44
N ARG A 373 11.43 -34.76 2.12
CA ARG A 373 10.22 -35.31 1.51
C ARG A 373 10.30 -36.79 1.19
N LEU A 374 11.46 -37.40 1.37
CA LEU A 374 11.73 -38.79 1.03
C LEU A 374 11.84 -39.68 2.28
N VAL A 375 11.99 -39.09 3.45
CA VAL A 375 12.11 -39.80 4.72
C VAL A 375 10.76 -39.94 5.43
N ASN A 376 10.65 -40.98 6.24
CA ASN A 376 9.49 -41.28 7.08
C ASN A 376 9.81 -41.08 8.54
N ASN A 377 8.75 -41.00 9.36
CA ASN A 377 8.92 -40.95 10.80
C ASN A 377 9.59 -42.22 11.33
N ASN A 378 10.52 -42.08 12.25
CA ASN A 378 11.33 -43.15 12.84
C ASN A 378 12.32 -43.82 11.89
N GLU A 379 12.53 -43.31 10.67
CA GLU A 379 13.50 -43.83 9.72
C GLU A 379 14.93 -43.49 10.14
N GLU A 380 15.86 -44.45 9.94
CA GLU A 380 17.28 -44.21 10.14
C GLU A 380 17.92 -43.64 8.87
N VAL A 381 18.74 -42.62 9.04
CA VAL A 381 19.40 -41.90 7.93
C VAL A 381 20.87 -41.68 8.18
N THR A 382 21.63 -41.49 7.12
CA THR A 382 23.04 -41.06 7.19
C THR A 382 23.11 -39.56 6.84
N LEU A 383 23.82 -38.78 7.68
CA LEU A 383 24.06 -37.37 7.37
C LEU A 383 25.24 -37.25 6.39
N VAL A 384 24.99 -36.49 5.34
CA VAL A 384 26.00 -36.06 4.38
C VAL A 384 26.18 -34.55 4.51
N HIS A 385 27.42 -34.11 4.61
CA HIS A 385 27.78 -32.68 4.78
C HIS A 385 27.75 -31.93 3.45
#